data_09a4644feb8d0af9f29f03a95adb5179
#
_entry.id   09a4644feb8d0af9f29f03a95adb5179
#
_cell.length_a   1.000
_cell.length_b   1.000
_cell.length_c   1.000
_cell.angle_alpha   90.00
_cell.angle_beta   90.00
_cell.angle_gamma   90.00
#
_symmetry.space_group_name_H-M   'P 1'
#
loop_
_entity.id
_entity.type
_entity.pdbx_description
1 polymer ?
#
loop_
_entity_poly.entity_id
_entity_poly.type
_entity_poly.pdbx_seq_one_letter_code
_entity_poly.pdbx_strand_id
1 'polypeptide(L)'
;MDSNRPLKVLMIGNSFSICVLKHMPAIARELGCKLDLTSLYIGGCPLERHAANIFAGNSYDDFKPYMVTWSYSSLENQGDVPFSPLLGNTEEVDGKIKGWCNIPMMLEGDEWDVVTIQQASHESWKPTSFYPWAELVIEEIRRRAPSAKIVVQETWSYCNADRRICD
;
A
#
# COMPACT_ATOMS: atom_id res chain seq x y z
N MET A 1 22.38 -0.56 -9.56
CA MET A 1 21.65 -0.48 -8.30
C MET A 1 22.65 -0.74 -7.21
N ASP A 2 22.74 0.15 -6.23
CA ASP A 2 23.60 -0.06 -5.07
C ASP A 2 23.02 -1.25 -4.27
N SER A 3 23.74 -2.36 -4.26
CA SER A 3 23.31 -3.63 -3.66
C SER A 3 23.11 -3.56 -2.13
N ASN A 4 23.34 -2.40 -1.54
CA ASN A 4 23.34 -2.25 -0.09
C ASN A 4 22.17 -1.46 0.48
N ARG A 5 21.36 -0.75 -0.36
CA ARG A 5 20.20 -0.04 0.13
C ARG A 5 18.94 -0.92 0.17
N PRO A 6 18.03 -0.73 1.12
CA PRO A 6 16.77 -1.47 1.15
C PRO A 6 15.89 -1.13 -0.06
N LEU A 7 15.14 -2.14 -0.54
CA LEU A 7 14.05 -1.97 -1.49
C LEU A 7 12.88 -1.29 -0.76
N LYS A 8 12.51 -0.09 -1.19
CA LYS A 8 11.43 0.68 -0.58
C LYS A 8 10.10 0.40 -1.27
N VAL A 9 9.16 -0.14 -0.53
CA VAL A 9 7.84 -0.55 -1.03
C VAL A 9 6.74 0.21 -0.29
N LEU A 10 5.90 0.91 -1.03
CA LEU A 10 4.66 1.51 -0.54
C LEU A 10 3.47 0.66 -0.98
N MET A 11 2.68 0.19 -0.04
CA MET A 11 1.47 -0.58 -0.32
C MET A 11 0.23 0.27 -0.06
N ILE A 12 -0.52 0.61 -1.12
CA ILE A 12 -1.81 1.30 -1.03
C ILE A 12 -2.90 0.24 -1.13
N GLY A 13 -3.59 -0.04 -0.01
CA GLY A 13 -4.48 -1.17 -0.04
C GLY A 13 -5.45 -1.32 1.13
N ASN A 14 -5.88 -2.55 1.31
CA ASN A 14 -6.88 -2.98 2.27
C ASN A 14 -6.46 -4.29 2.96
N SER A 15 -7.41 -5.09 3.45
CA SER A 15 -7.11 -6.33 4.17
C SER A 15 -6.28 -7.36 3.38
N PHE A 16 -6.29 -7.33 2.06
CA PHE A 16 -5.45 -8.22 1.25
C PHE A 16 -3.96 -7.90 1.37
N SER A 17 -3.60 -6.63 1.58
CA SER A 17 -2.19 -6.24 1.84
C SER A 17 -1.63 -6.97 3.06
N ILE A 18 -2.46 -7.24 4.07
CA ILE A 18 -2.04 -7.86 5.32
C ILE A 18 -1.42 -9.24 5.09
N CYS A 19 -1.96 -10.02 4.14
CA CYS A 19 -1.40 -11.34 3.83
C CYS A 19 0.02 -11.24 3.28
N VAL A 20 0.27 -10.26 2.42
CA VAL A 20 1.60 -10.01 1.85
C VAL A 20 2.55 -9.49 2.92
N LEU A 21 2.08 -8.52 3.72
CA LEU A 21 2.85 -7.90 4.79
C LEU A 21 3.39 -8.91 5.80
N LYS A 22 2.61 -9.93 6.15
CA LYS A 22 3.00 -10.98 7.11
C LYS A 22 4.19 -11.82 6.63
N HIS A 23 4.34 -11.98 5.33
CA HIS A 23 5.30 -12.94 4.77
C HIS A 23 6.49 -12.28 4.07
N MET A 24 6.30 -11.07 3.51
CA MET A 24 7.35 -10.38 2.77
C MET A 24 8.66 -10.20 3.55
N PRO A 25 8.66 -9.78 4.82
CA PRO A 25 9.90 -9.62 5.57
C PRO A 25 10.70 -10.90 5.73
N ALA A 26 10.03 -12.03 6.00
CA ALA A 26 10.67 -13.32 6.11
C ALA A 26 11.26 -13.76 4.77
N ILE A 27 10.51 -13.61 3.69
CA ILE A 27 10.97 -13.95 2.33
C ILE A 27 12.17 -13.08 1.94
N ALA A 28 12.11 -11.77 2.18
CA ALA A 28 13.22 -10.86 1.88
C ALA A 28 14.49 -11.26 2.64
N ARG A 29 14.35 -11.61 3.91
CA ARG A 29 15.48 -12.09 4.74
C ARG A 29 16.11 -13.37 4.19
N GLU A 30 15.30 -14.37 3.84
CA GLU A 30 15.79 -15.63 3.27
C GLU A 30 16.49 -15.42 1.91
N LEU A 31 16.05 -14.44 1.15
CA LEU A 31 16.68 -14.06 -0.13
C LEU A 31 17.88 -13.12 0.05
N GLY A 32 18.24 -12.73 1.27
CA GLY A 32 19.30 -11.77 1.54
C GLY A 32 18.99 -10.35 1.03
N CYS A 33 17.70 -10.02 0.81
CA CYS A 33 17.26 -8.73 0.34
C CYS A 33 16.93 -7.81 1.52
N LYS A 34 17.43 -6.59 1.49
CA LYS A 34 17.00 -5.55 2.43
C LYS A 34 15.68 -4.96 1.96
N LEU A 35 14.74 -4.75 2.88
CA LEU A 35 13.38 -4.30 2.59
C LEU A 35 12.96 -3.21 3.57
N ASP A 36 12.42 -2.12 3.02
CA ASP A 36 11.65 -1.11 3.75
C ASP A 36 10.22 -1.12 3.19
N LEU A 37 9.26 -1.42 4.04
CA LEU A 37 7.89 -1.65 3.66
C LEU A 37 6.96 -0.75 4.47
N THR A 38 6.11 0.00 3.77
CA THR A 38 5.10 0.87 4.37
C THR A 38 3.73 0.55 3.80
N SER A 39 2.73 0.40 4.66
CA SER A 39 1.36 0.09 4.27
C SER A 39 0.40 1.20 4.63
N LEU A 40 -0.30 1.72 3.63
CA LEU A 40 -1.44 2.61 3.76
C LEU A 40 -2.71 1.75 3.75
N TYR A 41 -3.48 1.81 4.83
CA TYR A 41 -4.59 0.90 5.04
C TYR A 41 -5.93 1.62 5.23
N ILE A 42 -6.93 1.16 4.48
CA ILE A 42 -8.34 1.35 4.80
C ILE A 42 -9.05 0.02 4.56
N GLY A 43 -9.74 -0.51 5.58
CA GLY A 43 -10.46 -1.79 5.47
C GLY A 43 -11.48 -1.78 4.35
N GLY A 44 -11.44 -2.81 3.47
CA GLY A 44 -12.38 -2.97 2.36
C GLY A 44 -12.39 -1.84 1.32
N CYS A 45 -11.34 -1.02 1.25
CA CYS A 45 -11.27 0.14 0.36
C CYS A 45 -11.14 -0.28 -1.10
N PRO A 46 -12.10 0.07 -1.97
CA PRO A 46 -11.99 -0.15 -3.41
C PRO A 46 -11.15 0.93 -4.09
N LEU A 47 -10.70 0.66 -5.32
CA LEU A 47 -9.93 1.62 -6.13
C LEU A 47 -10.67 2.95 -6.35
N GLU A 48 -11.98 2.92 -6.51
CA GLU A 48 -12.81 4.14 -6.59
C GLU A 48 -12.59 5.06 -5.37
N ARG A 49 -12.61 4.48 -4.17
CA ARG A 49 -12.40 5.26 -2.95
C ARG A 49 -10.94 5.73 -2.81
N HIS A 50 -9.97 4.93 -3.27
CA HIS A 50 -8.57 5.38 -3.32
C HIS A 50 -8.41 6.60 -4.24
N ALA A 51 -9.02 6.59 -5.43
CA ALA A 51 -9.02 7.72 -6.34
C ALA A 51 -9.71 8.95 -5.72
N ALA A 52 -10.89 8.80 -5.12
CA ALA A 52 -11.57 9.89 -4.42
C ALA A 52 -10.74 10.50 -3.28
N ASN A 53 -10.06 9.65 -2.50
CA ASN A 53 -9.18 10.08 -1.43
C ASN A 53 -7.94 10.84 -1.94
N ILE A 54 -7.44 10.51 -3.14
CA ILE A 54 -6.36 11.27 -3.79
C ILE A 54 -6.85 12.68 -4.12
N PHE A 55 -8.02 12.83 -4.73
CA PHE A 55 -8.59 14.14 -5.04
C PHE A 55 -8.80 14.99 -3.78
N ALA A 56 -9.34 14.38 -2.72
CA ALA A 56 -9.52 15.08 -1.45
C ALA A 56 -8.18 15.46 -0.80
N GLY A 57 -7.18 14.57 -0.81
CA GLY A 57 -5.85 14.84 -0.29
C GLY A 57 -5.08 15.91 -1.09
N ASN A 58 -5.34 16.04 -2.39
CA ASN A 58 -4.79 17.11 -3.22
C ASN A 58 -5.47 18.48 -2.96
N SER A 59 -6.66 18.47 -2.39
CA SER A 59 -7.46 19.68 -2.14
C SER A 59 -7.36 20.20 -0.72
N TYR A 60 -7.09 19.30 0.23
CA TYR A 60 -7.12 19.59 1.67
C TYR A 60 -5.96 18.91 2.40
N ASP A 61 -5.02 19.70 2.91
CA ASP A 61 -3.78 19.20 3.58
C ASP A 61 -4.06 18.40 4.86
N ASP A 62 -5.17 18.71 5.53
CA ASP A 62 -5.61 18.02 6.75
C ASP A 62 -6.41 16.73 6.50
N PHE A 63 -6.77 16.46 5.22
CA PHE A 63 -7.46 15.23 4.85
C PHE A 63 -6.50 14.04 4.84
N LYS A 64 -6.51 13.25 5.90
CA LYS A 64 -5.60 12.12 6.13
C LYS A 64 -6.37 10.82 6.46
N PRO A 65 -7.02 10.20 5.47
CA PRO A 65 -7.91 9.06 5.69
C PRO A 65 -7.22 7.70 5.86
N TYR A 66 -5.91 7.64 5.59
CA TYR A 66 -5.16 6.39 5.67
C TYR A 66 -4.44 6.27 7.01
N MET A 67 -4.54 5.09 7.58
CA MET A 67 -3.68 4.69 8.67
C MET A 67 -2.44 4.01 8.10
N VAL A 68 -1.25 4.43 8.52
CA VAL A 68 -0.04 3.64 8.34
C VAL A 68 -0.12 2.47 9.31
N THR A 69 -0.62 1.34 8.83
CA THR A 69 -0.84 0.16 9.69
C THR A 69 0.43 -0.61 9.95
N TRP A 70 1.41 -0.47 9.07
CA TRP A 70 2.63 -1.22 9.20
C TRP A 70 3.80 -0.53 8.50
N SER A 71 4.90 -0.48 9.22
CA SER A 71 6.20 -0.06 8.69
C SER A 71 7.23 -1.08 9.15
N TYR A 72 7.98 -1.62 8.20
CA TYR A 72 9.07 -2.54 8.45
C TYR A 72 10.33 -2.05 7.77
N SER A 73 11.43 -2.02 8.50
CA SER A 73 12.76 -1.77 7.94
C SER A 73 13.71 -2.90 8.31
N SER A 74 14.32 -3.52 7.33
CA SER A 74 15.33 -4.55 7.55
C SER A 74 16.61 -4.03 8.22
N LEU A 75 16.78 -2.69 8.24
CA LEU A 75 17.92 -2.06 8.95
C LEU A 75 17.64 -1.90 10.45
N GLU A 76 16.38 -1.75 10.83
CA GLU A 76 15.95 -1.51 12.22
C GLU A 76 15.47 -2.80 12.91
N ASN A 77 14.85 -3.69 12.16
CA ASN A 77 14.21 -4.90 12.68
C ASN A 77 14.94 -6.16 12.22
N GLN A 78 15.90 -6.61 13.01
CA GLN A 78 16.63 -7.86 12.73
C GLN A 78 15.94 -9.14 13.24
N GLY A 79 14.78 -9.00 13.88
CA GLY A 79 14.00 -10.10 14.46
C GLY A 79 12.65 -10.32 13.78
N ASP A 80 11.87 -11.24 14.33
CA ASP A 80 10.49 -11.46 13.90
C ASP A 80 9.65 -10.20 14.12
N VAL A 81 8.94 -9.80 13.07
CA VAL A 81 8.12 -8.58 13.10
C VAL A 81 6.82 -8.88 13.83
N PRO A 82 6.58 -8.31 14.99
CA PRO A 82 5.27 -8.38 15.59
C PRO A 82 4.29 -7.64 14.70
N PHE A 83 3.22 -8.29 14.27
CA PHE A 83 2.07 -7.64 13.68
C PHE A 83 1.40 -6.81 14.77
N SER A 84 1.73 -5.53 14.80
CA SER A 84 1.01 -4.56 15.62
C SER A 84 0.44 -3.51 14.70
N PRO A 85 -0.89 -3.38 14.56
CA PRO A 85 -1.45 -2.22 13.93
C PRO A 85 -1.00 -1.00 14.76
N LEU A 86 -0.33 -0.06 14.12
CA LEU A 86 -0.03 1.22 14.74
C LEU A 86 -1.36 1.96 14.96
N LEU A 87 -1.93 1.78 16.14
CA LEU A 87 -3.07 2.54 16.61
C LEU A 87 -2.50 3.79 17.30
N GLY A 88 -2.64 4.95 16.68
CA GLY A 88 -2.22 6.17 17.33
C GLY A 88 -2.07 7.38 16.42
N ASN A 89 -1.98 8.53 17.06
CA ASN A 89 -1.86 9.86 16.46
C ASN A 89 -0.65 9.95 15.52
N THR A 90 -0.75 10.81 14.51
CA THR A 90 0.37 11.18 13.64
C THR A 90 1.55 11.67 14.48
N GLU A 91 2.60 10.89 14.52
CA GLU A 91 3.89 11.34 15.03
C GLU A 91 4.92 11.13 13.92
N GLU A 92 5.68 12.18 13.63
CA GLU A 92 6.89 12.07 12.83
C GLU A 92 7.98 11.52 13.76
N VAL A 93 8.37 10.27 13.55
CA VAL A 93 9.46 9.65 14.29
C VAL A 93 10.54 9.32 13.28
N ASP A 94 11.72 9.89 13.49
CA ASP A 94 12.92 9.68 12.65
C ASP A 94 12.71 9.97 11.15
N GLY A 95 11.94 11.03 10.83
CA GLY A 95 11.66 11.43 9.46
C GLY A 95 10.69 10.54 8.70
N LYS A 96 10.05 9.56 9.35
CA LYS A 96 9.02 8.70 8.78
C LYS A 96 7.64 9.08 9.28
N ILE A 97 6.69 9.18 8.34
CA ILE A 97 5.29 9.44 8.66
C ILE A 97 4.71 8.18 9.30
N LYS A 98 4.29 8.32 10.56
CA LYS A 98 3.53 7.29 11.29
C LYS A 98 2.14 7.84 11.60
N GLY A 99 1.14 6.97 11.58
CA GLY A 99 -0.23 7.33 11.91
C GLY A 99 -1.09 7.69 10.70
N TRP A 100 -1.85 8.76 10.78
CA TRP A 100 -2.79 9.15 9.72
C TRP A 100 -2.10 9.97 8.63
N CYS A 101 -2.38 9.63 7.36
CA CYS A 101 -1.77 10.27 6.20
C CYS A 101 -2.71 10.25 4.98
N ASN A 102 -2.28 10.88 3.90
CA ASN A 102 -2.92 10.73 2.58
C ASN A 102 -1.92 10.18 1.56
N ILE A 103 -2.43 9.70 0.43
CA ILE A 103 -1.60 9.13 -0.64
C ILE A 103 -0.62 10.16 -1.23
N PRO A 104 -1.05 11.38 -1.60
CA PRO A 104 -0.13 12.41 -2.09
C PRO A 104 1.08 12.64 -1.20
N MET A 105 0.83 12.85 0.09
CA MET A 105 1.87 13.08 1.09
C MET A 105 2.87 11.91 1.19
N MET A 106 2.36 10.68 1.15
CA MET A 106 3.23 9.50 1.26
C MET A 106 4.04 9.25 0.01
N LEU A 107 3.48 9.52 -1.17
CA LEU A 107 4.20 9.38 -2.44
C LEU A 107 5.37 10.38 -2.55
N GLU A 108 5.22 11.58 -1.99
CA GLU A 108 6.26 12.61 -1.98
C GLU A 108 7.24 12.47 -0.81
N GLY A 109 6.86 11.75 0.23
CA GLY A 109 7.62 11.66 1.48
C GLY A 109 8.86 10.78 1.42
N ASP A 110 9.04 9.97 0.36
CA ASP A 110 10.21 9.12 0.20
C ASP A 110 10.44 8.75 -1.29
N GLU A 111 11.64 8.23 -1.59
CA GLU A 111 11.97 7.66 -2.89
C GLU A 111 11.54 6.19 -2.95
N TRP A 112 10.37 5.93 -3.49
CA TRP A 112 9.82 4.58 -3.60
C TRP A 112 10.38 3.82 -4.79
N ASP A 113 10.79 2.56 -4.59
CA ASP A 113 11.17 1.64 -5.66
C ASP A 113 9.96 0.94 -6.28
N VAL A 114 8.98 0.63 -5.41
CA VAL A 114 7.75 -0.06 -5.80
C VAL A 114 6.57 0.56 -5.08
N VAL A 115 5.49 0.81 -5.81
CA VAL A 115 4.19 1.15 -5.24
C VAL A 115 3.18 0.09 -5.67
N THR A 116 2.50 -0.53 -4.69
CA THR A 116 1.46 -1.52 -5.00
C THR A 116 0.08 -0.92 -4.81
N ILE A 117 -0.83 -1.31 -5.69
CA ILE A 117 -2.26 -1.01 -5.59
C ILE A 117 -3.05 -2.31 -5.70
N GLN A 118 -4.26 -2.33 -5.17
CA GLN A 118 -5.13 -3.50 -5.24
C GLN A 118 -6.61 -3.13 -5.21
N GLN A 119 -7.45 -4.00 -5.75
CA GLN A 119 -8.90 -3.84 -5.64
C GLN A 119 -9.41 -4.47 -4.34
N ALA A 120 -10.57 -4.03 -3.85
CA ALA A 120 -11.24 -4.66 -2.72
C ALA A 120 -11.87 -6.01 -3.14
N SER A 121 -11.97 -6.95 -2.19
CA SER A 121 -12.45 -8.30 -2.47
C SER A 121 -13.82 -8.35 -3.14
N HIS A 122 -14.74 -7.51 -2.69
CA HIS A 122 -16.12 -7.47 -3.21
C HIS A 122 -16.23 -6.85 -4.61
N GLU A 123 -15.15 -6.24 -5.13
CA GLU A 123 -15.08 -5.63 -6.45
C GLU A 123 -14.04 -6.32 -7.37
N SER A 124 -13.13 -7.10 -6.83
CA SER A 124 -11.97 -7.64 -7.57
C SER A 124 -12.33 -8.62 -8.70
N TRP A 125 -13.51 -9.22 -8.65
CA TRP A 125 -14.01 -10.13 -9.67
C TRP A 125 -14.68 -9.41 -10.86
N LYS A 126 -14.97 -8.10 -10.73
CA LYS A 126 -15.61 -7.28 -11.77
C LYS A 126 -14.53 -6.51 -12.55
N PRO A 127 -14.23 -6.83 -13.81
CA PRO A 127 -13.25 -6.08 -14.59
C PRO A 127 -13.56 -4.58 -14.69
N THR A 128 -14.85 -4.23 -14.77
CA THR A 128 -15.32 -2.84 -14.85
C THR A 128 -15.06 -2.03 -13.60
N SER A 129 -14.85 -2.66 -12.46
CA SER A 129 -14.56 -1.97 -11.19
C SER A 129 -13.14 -1.37 -11.12
N PHE A 130 -12.26 -1.80 -12.02
CA PHE A 130 -10.91 -1.25 -12.12
C PHE A 130 -10.88 0.05 -12.91
N TYR A 131 -11.84 0.26 -13.79
CA TYR A 131 -11.85 1.39 -14.71
C TYR A 131 -12.91 2.44 -14.34
N PRO A 132 -12.57 3.75 -14.35
CA PRO A 132 -11.27 4.38 -14.63
C PRO A 132 -10.33 4.49 -13.41
N TRP A 133 -10.74 3.94 -12.28
CA TRP A 133 -10.15 4.22 -10.96
C TRP A 133 -8.69 3.80 -10.84
N ALA A 134 -8.34 2.64 -11.40
CA ALA A 134 -6.95 2.18 -11.43
C ALA A 134 -6.05 3.16 -12.20
N GLU A 135 -6.53 3.69 -13.33
CA GLU A 135 -5.79 4.66 -14.13
C GLU A 135 -5.53 5.94 -13.34
N LEU A 136 -6.55 6.49 -12.69
CA LEU A 136 -6.41 7.71 -11.89
C LEU A 136 -5.39 7.54 -10.76
N VAL A 137 -5.42 6.39 -10.09
CA VAL A 137 -4.43 6.09 -9.03
C VAL A 137 -3.03 5.93 -9.63
N ILE A 138 -2.90 5.22 -10.76
CA ILE A 138 -1.62 5.03 -11.45
C ILE A 138 -1.04 6.35 -11.95
N GLU A 139 -1.87 7.23 -12.50
CA GLU A 139 -1.45 8.57 -12.95
C GLU A 139 -0.88 9.40 -11.80
N GLU A 140 -1.55 9.36 -10.65
CA GLU A 140 -1.07 10.08 -9.46
C GLU A 140 0.27 9.50 -8.96
N ILE A 141 0.43 8.18 -8.95
CA ILE A 141 1.70 7.54 -8.59
C ILE A 141 2.80 7.97 -9.56
N ARG A 142 2.55 7.92 -10.86
CA ARG A 142 3.52 8.33 -11.89
C ARG A 142 3.92 9.79 -11.78
N ARG A 143 2.98 10.65 -11.38
CA ARG A 143 3.22 12.07 -11.20
C ARG A 143 4.12 12.39 -10.01
N ARG A 144 3.95 11.68 -8.88
CA ARG A 144 4.64 11.98 -7.62
C ARG A 144 5.84 11.08 -7.34
N ALA A 145 5.79 9.84 -7.80
CA ALA A 145 6.87 8.86 -7.66
C ALA A 145 7.23 8.26 -9.03
N PRO A 146 7.75 9.07 -9.98
CA PRO A 146 7.93 8.67 -11.37
C PRO A 146 8.93 7.53 -11.56
N SER A 147 9.86 7.33 -10.62
CA SER A 147 10.85 6.24 -10.64
C SER A 147 10.31 4.93 -10.12
N ALA A 148 9.17 4.93 -9.41
CA ALA A 148 8.61 3.74 -8.80
C ALA A 148 8.03 2.78 -9.84
N LYS A 149 8.29 1.48 -9.66
CA LYS A 149 7.55 0.43 -10.38
C LYS A 149 6.18 0.29 -9.76
N ILE A 150 5.14 0.28 -10.60
CA ILE A 150 3.76 0.09 -10.15
C ILE A 150 3.41 -1.38 -10.30
N VAL A 151 2.90 -1.98 -9.23
CA VAL A 151 2.47 -3.39 -9.19
C VAL A 151 1.01 -3.43 -8.77
N VAL A 152 0.18 -4.08 -9.58
CA VAL A 152 -1.20 -4.39 -9.19
C VAL A 152 -1.18 -5.72 -8.46
N GLN A 153 -1.51 -5.71 -7.18
CA GLN A 153 -1.62 -6.92 -6.39
C GLN A 153 -2.92 -7.64 -6.77
N GLU A 154 -2.78 -8.81 -7.37
CA GLU A 154 -3.91 -9.68 -7.65
C GLU A 154 -4.45 -10.29 -6.36
N THR A 155 -5.76 -10.35 -6.25
CA THR A 155 -6.43 -11.03 -5.15
C THR A 155 -6.71 -12.50 -5.54
N TRP A 156 -6.91 -13.36 -4.56
CA TRP A 156 -7.34 -14.73 -4.86
C TRP A 156 -8.73 -14.76 -5.48
N SER A 157 -8.94 -15.72 -6.37
CA SER A 157 -10.23 -15.93 -7.01
C SER A 157 -11.29 -16.46 -6.03
N TYR A 158 -12.56 -16.14 -6.30
CA TYR A 158 -13.67 -16.77 -5.64
C TYR A 158 -13.88 -18.19 -6.18
N CYS A 159 -14.45 -19.09 -5.38
CA CYS A 159 -14.82 -20.41 -5.88
C CYS A 159 -15.99 -20.30 -6.88
N ASN A 160 -16.07 -21.25 -7.79
CA ASN A 160 -17.11 -21.29 -8.85
C ASN A 160 -18.55 -21.30 -8.33
N ALA A 161 -18.78 -21.68 -7.06
CA ALA A 161 -20.10 -21.67 -6.43
C ALA A 161 -20.41 -20.36 -5.68
N ASP A 162 -19.55 -19.37 -5.74
CA ASP A 162 -19.80 -18.07 -5.10
C ASP A 162 -20.89 -17.32 -5.86
N ARG A 163 -21.96 -16.95 -5.17
CA ARG A 163 -23.10 -16.24 -5.75
C ARG A 163 -22.73 -14.92 -6.43
N ARG A 164 -21.63 -14.31 -6.03
CA ARG A 164 -21.13 -13.07 -6.63
C ARG A 164 -20.60 -13.24 -8.05
N ILE A 165 -20.33 -14.47 -8.48
CA ILE A 165 -19.82 -14.80 -9.82
C ILE A 165 -20.92 -15.37 -10.71
N CYS A 166 -21.99 -15.89 -10.12
CA CYS A 166 -23.06 -16.60 -10.84
C CYS A 166 -24.27 -15.73 -11.24
N ASP A 167 -24.30 -14.46 -10.85
CA ASP A 167 -25.29 -13.45 -11.26
C ASP A 167 -24.68 -12.50 -12.32
#